data_c5b4fce66cd0bd1abfe56fc50f86ead3
#
_entry.id   c5b4fce66cd0bd1abfe56fc50f86ead3
#
_cell.length_a   1.000
_cell.length_b   1.000
_cell.length_c   1.000
_cell.angle_alpha   90.00
_cell.angle_beta   90.00
_cell.angle_gamma   90.00
#
_symmetry.space_group_name_H-M   'P 1'
#
loop_
_entity.id
_entity.type
_entity.pdbx_description
1 polymer ?
#
loop_
_entity_poly.entity_id
_entity_poly.type
_entity_poly.pdbx_seq_one_letter_code
_entity_poly.pdbx_strand_id
1 'polypeptide(L)'
;MKVSLNIIKQLINFELPPVDELVARVNQQLGGVEEVIDLNAKYGGARIVRVVECAKHPNADRLSVTKIDDGGVVADVPRDENGLVQVVCGAPNVHADMWAIWLPPQSTVPASFDDDEPFVLDARPLRGVLSQGMLAAADELDIGTDHEGIVEIHEHDVPVGVELTAGASFAEAFGLDDYVLDIENKMFTHRPDCFGQLGVAREIAGIFHQQFTSPEWYNVIQEFTSGDGLELEIFNEATEVVPVFSAVAIKDIEVQPSPLWLQCQLVAMGGKPINNIVDATNYMMLLTAQPTHAYDYDKLRGHKLGARMARDGEKVSLLNGKEYELTTDDIVIADGEGVIGLAGIMGGADTEVSSDTKNIVLECANFDMYALRRTAMRHGIFTDALTRFNKGQSPLQNAAVLKQLMSMVGGVQASEVFDKRNDRLMVMQHDSQVTFGSAGKETISIFDWGAVTGVLVLESTFVNERLGTEFSPQEICRILKNVEIKAHEEPEPNMPYQFEVIAPFWRTDLELSEDIVEEVGRLYGFDKLPRQLPMRSIKPAPRNPR
;
A
#
# COMPACT_ATOMS: atom_id res chain seq x y z
N MET A 1 4.74 -11.08 0.84
CA MET A 1 4.02 -9.78 0.77
C MET A 1 3.42 -9.48 2.13
N LYS A 2 3.76 -8.34 2.72
CA LYS A 2 3.27 -7.97 4.05
C LYS A 2 1.84 -7.44 4.00
N VAL A 3 0.96 -8.00 4.81
CA VAL A 3 -0.47 -7.69 4.89
C VAL A 3 -0.82 -7.31 6.33
N SER A 4 -1.18 -6.05 6.54
CA SER A 4 -1.60 -5.51 7.83
C SER A 4 -3.04 -5.88 8.12
N LEU A 5 -3.30 -6.59 9.23
CA LEU A 5 -4.67 -6.95 9.60
C LEU A 5 -5.51 -5.73 10.01
N ASN A 6 -4.89 -4.69 10.56
CA ASN A 6 -5.61 -3.46 10.88
C ASN A 6 -6.07 -2.70 9.62
N ILE A 7 -5.25 -2.68 8.56
CA ILE A 7 -5.68 -2.14 7.26
C ILE A 7 -6.75 -3.03 6.62
N ILE A 8 -6.62 -4.35 6.69
CA ILE A 8 -7.68 -5.26 6.22
C ILE A 8 -9.00 -5.00 6.93
N LYS A 9 -9.00 -4.83 8.28
CA LYS A 9 -10.21 -4.51 9.06
C LYS A 9 -10.88 -3.20 8.63
N GLN A 10 -10.11 -2.21 8.17
CA GLN A 10 -10.66 -0.95 7.62
C GLN A 10 -11.35 -1.15 6.27
N LEU A 11 -10.93 -2.16 5.50
CA LEU A 11 -11.45 -2.45 4.15
C LEU A 11 -12.64 -3.42 4.13
N ILE A 12 -12.87 -4.19 5.20
CA ILE A 12 -13.94 -5.18 5.31
C ILE A 12 -15.04 -4.70 6.28
N ASN A 13 -16.21 -5.32 6.22
CA ASN A 13 -17.37 -4.96 7.04
C ASN A 13 -17.80 -6.06 8.04
N PHE A 14 -16.90 -7.00 8.31
CA PHE A 14 -17.11 -8.09 9.26
C PHE A 14 -15.89 -8.25 10.17
N GLU A 15 -16.06 -8.91 11.32
CA GLU A 15 -14.96 -9.17 12.24
C GLU A 15 -14.08 -10.32 11.72
N LEU A 16 -12.77 -10.11 11.75
CA LEU A 16 -11.81 -11.16 11.44
C LEU A 16 -11.82 -12.22 12.56
N PRO A 17 -11.68 -13.51 12.21
CA PRO A 17 -11.50 -14.56 13.21
C PRO A 17 -10.14 -14.41 13.92
N PRO A 18 -9.88 -15.20 14.98
CA PRO A 18 -8.55 -15.27 15.58
C PRO A 18 -7.46 -15.53 14.54
N VAL A 19 -6.27 -14.92 14.75
CA VAL A 19 -5.17 -14.93 13.77
C VAL A 19 -4.82 -16.34 13.29
N ASP A 20 -4.78 -17.32 14.19
CA ASP A 20 -4.47 -18.73 13.85
C ASP A 20 -5.49 -19.32 12.86
N GLU A 21 -6.78 -19.02 13.03
CA GLU A 21 -7.83 -19.47 12.11
C GLU A 21 -7.73 -18.75 10.77
N LEU A 22 -7.46 -17.44 10.78
CA LEU A 22 -7.25 -16.65 9.57
C LEU A 22 -6.07 -17.21 8.77
N VAL A 23 -4.92 -17.42 9.41
CA VAL A 23 -3.71 -17.99 8.80
C VAL A 23 -3.98 -19.37 8.20
N ALA A 24 -4.70 -20.24 8.91
CA ALA A 24 -5.05 -21.56 8.40
C ALA A 24 -5.89 -21.47 7.11
N ARG A 25 -6.83 -20.53 7.03
CA ARG A 25 -7.67 -20.31 5.84
C ARG A 25 -6.89 -19.69 4.68
N VAL A 26 -6.07 -18.68 4.96
CA VAL A 26 -5.20 -18.03 3.96
C VAL A 26 -4.25 -19.06 3.35
N ASN A 27 -3.62 -19.92 4.17
CA ASN A 27 -2.75 -21.01 3.72
C ASN A 27 -3.46 -22.02 2.79
N GLN A 28 -4.75 -22.25 3.00
CA GLN A 28 -5.51 -23.22 2.21
C GLN A 28 -6.03 -22.66 0.90
N GLN A 29 -6.33 -21.36 0.83
CA GLN A 29 -7.15 -20.79 -0.24
C GLN A 29 -6.52 -19.61 -0.98
N LEU A 30 -5.46 -18.98 -0.43
CA LEU A 30 -4.80 -17.84 -1.07
C LEU A 30 -3.29 -18.10 -1.28
N GLY A 31 -2.52 -18.23 -0.20
CA GLY A 31 -1.07 -18.41 -0.29
C GLY A 31 -0.46 -18.74 1.04
N GLY A 32 0.74 -19.34 1.04
CA GLY A 32 1.45 -19.70 2.28
C GLY A 32 1.81 -18.45 3.10
N VAL A 33 1.40 -18.42 4.37
CA VAL A 33 1.86 -17.43 5.33
C VAL A 33 3.21 -17.89 5.85
N GLU A 34 4.27 -17.20 5.48
CA GLU A 34 5.65 -17.53 5.89
C GLU A 34 5.94 -17.07 7.31
N GLU A 35 5.38 -15.92 7.71
CA GLU A 35 5.58 -15.32 9.02
C GLU A 35 4.33 -14.56 9.47
N VAL A 36 4.11 -14.54 10.79
CA VAL A 36 3.13 -13.67 11.46
C VAL A 36 3.91 -12.73 12.37
N ILE A 37 3.96 -11.46 12.01
CA ILE A 37 4.71 -10.43 12.72
C ILE A 37 3.77 -9.74 13.70
N ASP A 38 4.11 -9.74 14.99
CA ASP A 38 3.39 -9.01 16.04
C ASP A 38 4.01 -7.62 16.22
N LEU A 39 3.41 -6.59 15.63
CA LEU A 39 3.88 -5.21 15.77
C LEU A 39 3.65 -4.67 17.18
N ASN A 40 2.64 -5.16 17.91
CA ASN A 40 2.44 -4.73 19.29
C ASN A 40 3.59 -5.17 20.21
N ALA A 41 4.23 -6.30 19.91
CA ALA A 41 5.44 -6.70 20.64
C ALA A 41 6.58 -5.67 20.48
N LYS A 42 6.68 -5.02 19.32
CA LYS A 42 7.69 -3.99 19.01
C LYS A 42 7.32 -2.62 19.58
N TYR A 43 6.07 -2.19 19.43
CA TYR A 43 5.63 -0.81 19.72
C TYR A 43 4.80 -0.66 21.00
N GLY A 44 4.29 -1.73 21.58
CA GLY A 44 3.35 -1.70 22.70
C GLY A 44 3.90 -1.07 23.98
N GLY A 45 5.23 -0.94 24.11
CA GLY A 45 5.88 -0.23 25.23
C GLY A 45 5.80 1.30 25.13
N ALA A 46 5.62 1.85 23.93
CA ALA A 46 5.60 3.30 23.68
C ALA A 46 4.30 3.97 24.16
N ARG A 47 4.42 5.14 24.74
CA ARG A 47 3.28 5.91 25.27
C ARG A 47 3.25 7.30 24.68
N ILE A 48 2.05 7.81 24.41
CA ILE A 48 1.80 9.19 24.07
C ILE A 48 1.81 10.00 25.35
N VAL A 49 2.62 11.05 25.40
CA VAL A 49 2.76 11.89 26.59
C VAL A 49 2.69 13.37 26.24
N ARG A 50 2.26 14.18 27.21
CA ARG A 50 2.36 15.63 27.09
C ARG A 50 3.57 16.12 27.86
N VAL A 51 4.42 16.90 27.22
CA VAL A 51 5.51 17.62 27.89
C VAL A 51 4.92 18.84 28.58
N VAL A 52 4.83 18.81 29.91
CA VAL A 52 4.22 19.90 30.70
C VAL A 52 5.23 21.00 30.99
N GLU A 53 6.47 20.61 31.33
CA GLU A 53 7.55 21.55 31.63
C GLU A 53 8.81 21.17 30.85
N CYS A 54 9.53 22.18 30.37
CA CYS A 54 10.82 22.02 29.73
C CYS A 54 11.80 23.11 30.22
N ALA A 55 12.90 22.71 30.84
CA ALA A 55 13.91 23.59 31.37
C ALA A 55 15.31 23.16 30.92
N LYS A 56 16.24 24.11 30.81
CA LYS A 56 17.65 23.78 30.51
C LYS A 56 18.26 22.91 31.58
N HIS A 57 19.06 21.94 31.16
CA HIS A 57 19.77 21.06 32.06
C HIS A 57 20.83 21.83 32.85
N PRO A 58 20.94 21.66 34.21
CA PRO A 58 21.84 22.45 35.04
C PRO A 58 23.32 22.23 34.75
N ASN A 59 23.70 21.08 34.20
CA ASN A 59 25.09 20.67 34.01
C ASN A 59 25.43 20.31 32.54
N ALA A 60 24.56 20.69 31.57
CA ALA A 60 24.78 20.36 30.16
C ALA A 60 24.04 21.32 29.22
N ASP A 61 24.76 22.01 28.36
CA ASP A 61 24.21 23.06 27.49
C ASP A 61 23.26 22.53 26.38
N ARG A 62 23.42 21.26 25.99
CA ARG A 62 22.66 20.62 24.91
C ARG A 62 21.54 19.71 25.42
N LEU A 63 21.29 19.67 26.72
CA LEU A 63 20.24 18.84 27.29
C LEU A 63 19.16 19.72 27.90
N SER A 64 17.94 19.23 27.88
CA SER A 64 16.77 19.74 28.57
C SER A 64 16.27 18.74 29.59
N VAL A 65 15.76 19.25 30.72
CA VAL A 65 15.04 18.46 31.71
C VAL A 65 13.57 18.72 31.50
N THR A 66 12.83 17.68 31.16
CA THR A 66 11.38 17.77 30.92
C THR A 66 10.62 17.10 32.05
N LYS A 67 9.40 17.59 32.27
CA LYS A 67 8.38 16.95 33.09
C LYS A 67 7.23 16.55 32.16
N ILE A 68 6.95 15.27 32.10
CA ILE A 68 5.93 14.72 31.21
C ILE A 68 4.74 14.19 32.00
N ASP A 69 3.56 14.35 31.43
CA ASP A 69 2.32 13.74 31.89
C ASP A 69 2.07 12.47 31.04
N ASP A 70 2.01 11.32 31.70
CA ASP A 70 1.67 10.02 31.11
C ASP A 70 0.32 9.50 31.63
N GLY A 71 -0.54 10.37 32.18
CA GLY A 71 -1.83 9.99 32.74
C GLY A 71 -1.73 9.05 33.95
N GLY A 72 -0.53 8.86 34.50
CA GLY A 72 -0.29 7.97 35.65
C GLY A 72 -0.33 6.47 35.29
N VAL A 73 -0.26 6.10 34.01
CA VAL A 73 -0.46 4.69 33.57
C VAL A 73 0.75 3.81 33.79
N VAL A 74 1.97 4.36 33.80
CA VAL A 74 3.19 3.58 34.03
C VAL A 74 3.47 3.53 35.55
N ALA A 75 3.28 2.36 36.16
CA ALA A 75 3.25 2.22 37.63
C ALA A 75 4.59 2.43 38.32
N ASP A 76 5.68 1.91 37.78
CA ASP A 76 6.97 1.78 38.50
C ASP A 76 7.97 2.90 38.17
N VAL A 77 7.47 4.14 37.94
CA VAL A 77 8.31 5.31 37.69
C VAL A 77 8.12 6.37 38.78
N PRO A 78 9.21 6.98 39.31
CA PRO A 78 9.14 8.08 40.25
C PRO A 78 8.44 9.30 39.64
N ARG A 79 7.53 9.91 40.46
CA ARG A 79 6.76 11.09 40.07
C ARG A 79 7.00 12.21 41.08
N ASP A 80 6.84 13.44 40.62
CA ASP A 80 6.86 14.59 41.49
C ASP A 80 5.49 14.81 42.18
N GLU A 81 5.37 15.89 42.92
CA GLU A 81 4.14 16.24 43.67
C GLU A 81 2.92 16.49 42.77
N ASN A 82 3.15 16.81 41.49
CA ASN A 82 2.11 17.00 40.48
C ASN A 82 1.82 15.72 39.70
N GLY A 83 2.46 14.60 40.02
CA GLY A 83 2.32 13.32 39.30
C GLY A 83 3.12 13.20 38.01
N LEU A 84 4.00 14.18 37.73
CA LEU A 84 4.77 14.22 36.49
C LEU A 84 6.04 13.39 36.57
N VAL A 85 6.44 12.79 35.44
CA VAL A 85 7.66 11.98 35.29
C VAL A 85 8.78 12.84 34.72
N GLN A 86 10.00 12.70 35.27
CA GLN A 86 11.17 13.44 34.81
C GLN A 86 11.90 12.68 33.71
N VAL A 87 12.10 13.32 32.55
CA VAL A 87 12.87 12.79 31.42
C VAL A 87 13.91 13.83 30.97
N VAL A 88 15.13 13.39 30.70
CA VAL A 88 16.17 14.25 30.12
C VAL A 88 16.21 14.00 28.62
N CYS A 89 16.08 15.07 27.83
CA CYS A 89 16.04 15.03 26.38
C CYS A 89 17.18 15.86 25.77
N GLY A 90 17.81 15.33 24.72
CA GLY A 90 18.85 16.02 23.96
C GLY A 90 18.37 16.66 22.66
N ALA A 91 17.12 16.45 22.30
CA ALA A 91 16.57 16.95 21.04
C ALA A 91 16.40 18.49 21.07
N PRO A 92 16.75 19.17 19.96
CA PRO A 92 16.65 20.64 19.91
C PRO A 92 15.21 21.16 19.84
N ASN A 93 14.26 20.34 19.41
CA ASN A 93 12.85 20.68 19.23
C ASN A 93 11.99 20.46 20.48
N VAL A 94 12.56 19.92 21.58
CA VAL A 94 11.77 19.68 22.80
C VAL A 94 11.36 20.99 23.47
N HIS A 95 10.06 21.14 23.74
CA HIS A 95 9.49 22.29 24.43
C HIS A 95 8.27 21.93 25.28
N ALA A 96 7.84 22.83 26.14
CA ALA A 96 6.62 22.65 26.91
C ALA A 96 5.37 22.70 26.02
N ASP A 97 4.33 22.04 26.45
CA ASP A 97 3.02 21.92 25.80
C ASP A 97 2.96 21.07 24.51
N MET A 98 4.06 20.39 24.11
CA MET A 98 4.05 19.48 22.98
C MET A 98 3.53 18.08 23.36
N TRP A 99 2.97 17.38 22.40
CA TRP A 99 2.72 15.93 22.47
C TRP A 99 3.92 15.19 21.89
N ALA A 100 4.37 14.16 22.58
CA ALA A 100 5.55 13.38 22.18
C ALA A 100 5.34 11.88 22.47
N ILE A 101 6.25 11.06 21.96
CA ILE A 101 6.26 9.61 22.22
C ILE A 101 7.35 9.33 23.25
N TRP A 102 6.96 8.71 24.35
CA TRP A 102 7.84 8.31 25.44
C TRP A 102 8.02 6.80 25.47
N LEU A 103 9.26 6.39 25.53
CA LEU A 103 9.68 5.02 25.85
C LEU A 103 10.07 4.97 27.34
N PRO A 104 9.21 4.41 28.22
CA PRO A 104 9.50 4.27 29.62
C PRO A 104 10.68 3.32 29.91
N PRO A 105 11.24 3.31 31.13
CA PRO A 105 12.19 2.29 31.55
C PRO A 105 11.60 0.88 31.36
N GLN A 106 12.45 -0.07 30.99
CA GLN A 106 12.14 -1.46 30.62
C GLN A 106 11.46 -1.62 29.24
N SER A 107 11.23 -0.55 28.48
CA SER A 107 10.85 -0.68 27.08
C SER A 107 12.05 -0.99 26.20
N THR A 108 11.84 -1.84 25.21
CA THR A 108 12.79 -2.03 24.10
C THR A 108 12.67 -0.88 23.12
N VAL A 109 13.79 -0.33 22.65
CA VAL A 109 13.80 0.67 21.58
C VAL A 109 13.42 -0.01 20.28
N PRO A 110 12.31 0.41 19.60
CA PRO A 110 11.79 -0.28 18.42
C PRO A 110 12.81 -0.51 17.29
N ALA A 111 13.71 0.43 17.04
CA ALA A 111 14.74 0.29 16.00
C ALA A 111 15.73 -0.86 16.25
N SER A 112 15.88 -1.29 17.50
CA SER A 112 16.75 -2.41 17.88
C SER A 112 16.00 -3.71 18.17
N PHE A 113 14.67 -3.73 17.93
CA PHE A 113 13.83 -4.85 18.36
C PHE A 113 14.24 -6.19 17.74
N ASP A 114 14.69 -6.15 16.49
CA ASP A 114 15.07 -7.32 15.70
C ASP A 114 16.58 -7.62 15.78
N ASP A 115 17.35 -6.89 16.61
CA ASP A 115 18.78 -7.13 16.83
C ASP A 115 19.01 -8.38 17.69
N ASP A 116 20.21 -8.98 17.59
CA ASP A 116 20.61 -10.11 18.43
C ASP A 116 20.59 -9.75 19.94
N GLU A 117 20.86 -8.49 20.28
CA GLU A 117 20.78 -7.91 21.63
C GLU A 117 19.96 -6.62 21.60
N PRO A 118 18.61 -6.69 21.72
CA PRO A 118 17.76 -5.52 21.70
C PRO A 118 18.09 -4.53 22.83
N PHE A 119 18.08 -3.25 22.49
CA PHE A 119 18.38 -2.20 23.46
C PHE A 119 17.16 -1.91 24.35
N VAL A 120 17.25 -2.32 25.60
CA VAL A 120 16.23 -2.06 26.63
C VAL A 120 16.62 -0.84 27.46
N LEU A 121 15.68 0.08 27.61
CA LEU A 121 15.88 1.32 28.35
C LEU A 121 15.86 1.10 29.86
N ASP A 122 16.73 1.81 30.55
CA ASP A 122 16.77 1.87 32.03
C ASP A 122 16.62 3.32 32.49
N ALA A 123 16.16 3.47 33.75
CA ALA A 123 16.28 4.74 34.44
C ALA A 123 17.76 5.01 34.75
N ARG A 124 18.33 6.11 34.22
CA ARG A 124 19.74 6.41 34.40
C ARG A 124 20.02 7.90 34.63
N PRO A 125 21.06 8.22 35.42
CA PRO A 125 21.46 9.62 35.58
C PRO A 125 22.21 10.12 34.33
N LEU A 126 21.72 11.20 33.74
CA LEU A 126 22.37 11.92 32.65
C LEU A 126 22.96 13.22 33.22
N ARG A 127 24.30 13.34 33.26
CA ARG A 127 25.00 14.48 33.86
C ARG A 127 24.50 14.87 35.27
N GLY A 128 24.05 13.87 36.06
CA GLY A 128 23.59 14.05 37.44
C GLY A 128 22.09 14.26 37.61
N VAL A 129 21.31 14.31 36.53
CA VAL A 129 19.85 14.35 36.56
C VAL A 129 19.30 13.00 36.11
N LEU A 130 18.43 12.40 36.90
CA LEU A 130 17.84 11.09 36.61
C LEU A 130 16.82 11.22 35.46
N SER A 131 17.00 10.44 34.39
CA SER A 131 16.01 10.29 33.32
C SER A 131 15.24 9.00 33.48
N GLN A 132 13.93 9.06 33.37
CA GLN A 132 13.03 7.91 33.33
C GLN A 132 12.70 7.58 31.87
N GLY A 133 13.54 6.71 31.25
CA GLY A 133 13.41 6.44 29.83
C GLY A 133 13.80 7.60 28.92
N MET A 134 13.21 7.68 27.72
CA MET A 134 13.50 8.72 26.74
C MET A 134 12.29 9.14 25.91
N LEU A 135 12.27 10.38 25.44
CA LEU A 135 11.40 10.83 24.34
C LEU A 135 12.05 10.42 23.01
N ALA A 136 11.27 9.81 22.14
CA ALA A 136 11.81 9.09 21.00
C ALA A 136 11.82 9.93 19.70
N ALA A 137 12.85 9.76 18.89
CA ALA A 137 12.95 10.22 17.52
C ALA A 137 12.32 9.20 16.54
N ALA A 138 12.10 9.60 15.30
CA ALA A 138 11.46 8.75 14.30
C ALA A 138 12.32 7.52 13.93
N ASP A 139 13.63 7.67 13.88
CA ASP A 139 14.58 6.58 13.65
C ASP A 139 14.65 5.60 14.82
N GLU A 140 14.56 6.08 16.07
CA GLU A 140 14.52 5.25 17.28
C GLU A 140 13.22 4.42 17.34
N LEU A 141 12.13 4.94 16.78
CA LEU A 141 10.86 4.23 16.64
C LEU A 141 10.80 3.33 15.41
N ASP A 142 11.80 3.36 14.53
CA ASP A 142 11.79 2.66 13.24
C ASP A 142 10.55 3.00 12.37
N ILE A 143 10.12 4.26 12.43
CA ILE A 143 9.02 4.82 11.62
C ILE A 143 9.47 5.91 10.66
N GLY A 144 10.75 6.19 10.59
CA GLY A 144 11.36 7.19 9.73
C GLY A 144 12.87 7.17 9.84
N THR A 145 13.53 8.14 9.20
CA THR A 145 15.00 8.27 9.20
C THR A 145 15.49 9.53 9.91
N ASP A 146 14.57 10.36 10.41
CA ASP A 146 14.91 11.62 11.08
C ASP A 146 15.45 11.34 12.50
N HIS A 147 16.64 11.85 12.76
CA HIS A 147 17.34 11.79 14.04
C HIS A 147 17.61 13.18 14.64
N GLU A 148 17.26 14.25 13.93
CA GLU A 148 17.57 15.62 14.39
C GLU A 148 16.68 16.09 15.55
N GLY A 149 15.51 15.46 15.72
CA GLY A 149 14.55 15.81 16.77
C GLY A 149 13.74 14.60 17.25
N ILE A 150 13.00 14.81 18.34
CA ILE A 150 12.00 13.84 18.79
C ILE A 150 10.72 14.00 17.96
N VAL A 151 9.90 12.94 17.89
CA VAL A 151 8.59 13.01 17.26
C VAL A 151 7.67 13.93 18.06
N GLU A 152 7.23 15.01 17.41
CA GLU A 152 6.17 15.88 17.91
C GLU A 152 4.87 15.52 17.20
N ILE A 153 3.80 15.27 17.96
CA ILE A 153 2.51 14.88 17.41
C ILE A 153 1.60 16.11 17.33
N HIS A 154 1.19 16.47 16.12
CA HIS A 154 0.24 17.54 15.84
C HIS A 154 -1.16 16.99 15.54
N GLU A 155 -2.18 17.85 15.49
CA GLU A 155 -3.57 17.43 15.20
C GLU A 155 -3.70 16.69 13.86
N HIS A 156 -2.93 17.08 12.84
CA HIS A 156 -2.96 16.45 11.52
C HIS A 156 -2.22 15.10 11.46
N ASP A 157 -1.43 14.77 12.47
CA ASP A 157 -0.73 13.50 12.59
C ASP A 157 -1.63 12.38 13.09
N VAL A 158 -2.74 12.74 13.72
CA VAL A 158 -3.61 11.79 14.42
C VAL A 158 -4.61 11.17 13.46
N PRO A 159 -4.78 9.84 13.50
CA PRO A 159 -5.83 9.20 12.71
C PRO A 159 -7.22 9.72 13.05
N VAL A 160 -8.12 9.73 12.08
CA VAL A 160 -9.50 10.18 12.27
C VAL A 160 -10.19 9.42 13.39
N GLY A 161 -10.80 10.16 14.32
CA GLY A 161 -11.55 9.59 15.44
C GLY A 161 -10.69 9.18 16.65
N VAL A 162 -9.38 9.43 16.60
CA VAL A 162 -8.47 9.24 17.74
C VAL A 162 -8.29 10.56 18.48
N GLU A 163 -8.42 10.54 19.79
CA GLU A 163 -8.14 11.68 20.70
C GLU A 163 -6.79 11.47 21.38
N LEU A 164 -5.91 12.49 21.34
CA LEU A 164 -4.65 12.45 22.08
C LEU A 164 -4.93 12.50 23.58
N THR A 165 -4.50 11.47 24.28
CA THR A 165 -4.64 11.34 25.72
C THR A 165 -3.30 10.96 26.33
N ALA A 166 -2.91 11.65 27.40
CA ALA A 166 -1.68 11.33 28.13
C ALA A 166 -1.71 9.89 28.65
N GLY A 167 -0.66 9.13 28.34
CA GLY A 167 -0.52 7.70 28.69
C GLY A 167 -1.15 6.73 27.70
N ALA A 168 -1.87 7.20 26.68
CA ALA A 168 -2.39 6.30 25.65
C ALA A 168 -1.29 5.48 24.98
N SER A 169 -1.60 4.27 24.57
CA SER A 169 -0.70 3.43 23.80
C SER A 169 -0.43 4.06 22.43
N PHE A 170 0.83 4.28 22.10
CA PHE A 170 1.21 4.73 20.75
C PHE A 170 0.80 3.71 19.69
N ALA A 171 1.03 2.43 19.95
CA ALA A 171 0.68 1.35 19.04
C ALA A 171 -0.83 1.34 18.73
N GLU A 172 -1.69 1.41 19.74
CA GLU A 172 -3.15 1.43 19.56
C GLU A 172 -3.63 2.68 18.82
N ALA A 173 -3.11 3.86 19.21
CA ALA A 173 -3.54 5.13 18.63
C ALA A 173 -3.17 5.26 17.13
N PHE A 174 -2.06 4.66 16.71
CA PHE A 174 -1.55 4.76 15.34
C PHE A 174 -1.64 3.45 14.54
N GLY A 175 -2.37 2.45 15.05
CA GLY A 175 -2.66 1.21 14.34
C GLY A 175 -1.48 0.24 14.22
N LEU A 176 -0.49 0.37 15.13
CA LEU A 176 0.66 -0.54 15.25
C LEU A 176 0.44 -1.64 16.30
N ASP A 177 -0.73 -1.71 16.95
CA ASP A 177 -1.23 -2.87 17.69
C ASP A 177 -1.76 -3.93 16.72
N ASP A 178 -0.93 -4.38 15.80
CA ASP A 178 -1.31 -5.12 14.62
C ASP A 178 -0.55 -6.45 14.47
N TYR A 179 -1.18 -7.39 13.80
CA TYR A 179 -0.52 -8.56 13.23
C TYR A 179 -0.34 -8.36 11.72
N VAL A 180 0.88 -8.51 11.25
CA VAL A 180 1.20 -8.46 9.83
C VAL A 180 1.50 -9.86 9.32
N LEU A 181 0.79 -10.30 8.29
CA LEU A 181 1.02 -11.57 7.64
C LEU A 181 2.00 -11.39 6.48
N ASP A 182 3.14 -12.10 6.51
CA ASP A 182 3.97 -12.19 5.31
C ASP A 182 3.52 -13.40 4.47
N ILE A 183 2.85 -13.09 3.35
CA ILE A 183 2.24 -14.09 2.47
C ILE A 183 3.13 -14.32 1.26
N GLU A 184 3.51 -15.58 1.02
CA GLU A 184 4.20 -16.01 -0.17
C GLU A 184 3.31 -15.81 -1.41
N ASN A 185 3.84 -15.16 -2.45
CA ASN A 185 3.05 -14.77 -3.62
C ASN A 185 3.06 -15.78 -4.78
N LYS A 186 3.70 -16.94 -4.62
CA LYS A 186 3.81 -17.94 -5.69
C LYS A 186 2.47 -18.53 -6.12
N MET A 187 1.53 -18.65 -5.19
CA MET A 187 0.20 -19.23 -5.45
C MET A 187 -0.72 -18.29 -6.24
N PHE A 188 -0.49 -16.99 -6.15
CA PHE A 188 -1.34 -15.96 -6.80
C PHE A 188 -0.56 -15.04 -7.75
N THR A 189 0.47 -15.57 -8.42
CA THR A 189 1.27 -14.77 -9.38
C THR A 189 0.46 -14.26 -10.58
N HIS A 190 -0.65 -14.89 -10.89
CA HIS A 190 -1.61 -14.51 -11.93
C HIS A 190 -2.63 -13.46 -11.45
N ARG A 191 -2.64 -13.13 -10.15
CA ARG A 191 -3.56 -12.21 -9.50
C ARG A 191 -2.85 -10.89 -9.19
N PRO A 192 -2.79 -9.95 -10.14
CA PRO A 192 -2.11 -8.68 -9.94
C PRO A 192 -2.69 -7.87 -8.77
N ASP A 193 -4.00 -7.94 -8.56
CA ASP A 193 -4.72 -7.26 -7.47
C ASP A 193 -4.27 -7.70 -6.07
N CYS A 194 -3.90 -8.99 -5.89
CA CYS A 194 -3.44 -9.53 -4.62
C CYS A 194 -2.04 -9.05 -4.19
N PHE A 195 -1.37 -8.21 -4.99
CA PHE A 195 -0.14 -7.53 -4.61
C PHE A 195 -0.39 -6.19 -3.88
N GLY A 196 -1.64 -5.91 -3.49
CA GLY A 196 -2.08 -4.80 -2.67
C GLY A 196 -3.05 -5.23 -1.57
N GLN A 197 -3.16 -4.41 -0.51
CA GLN A 197 -4.05 -4.69 0.63
C GLN A 197 -5.50 -4.86 0.20
N LEU A 198 -5.96 -4.04 -0.76
CA LEU A 198 -7.33 -4.05 -1.26
C LEU A 198 -7.72 -5.39 -1.90
N GLY A 199 -6.82 -5.96 -2.72
CA GLY A 199 -7.04 -7.27 -3.33
C GLY A 199 -7.06 -8.39 -2.30
N VAL A 200 -6.14 -8.37 -1.32
CA VAL A 200 -6.12 -9.36 -0.24
C VAL A 200 -7.35 -9.24 0.67
N ALA A 201 -7.82 -8.03 0.97
CA ALA A 201 -9.05 -7.82 1.75
C ALA A 201 -10.27 -8.46 1.05
N ARG A 202 -10.35 -8.29 -0.28
CA ARG A 202 -11.38 -8.92 -1.12
C ARG A 202 -11.31 -10.44 -1.04
N GLU A 203 -10.11 -11.01 -1.14
CA GLU A 203 -9.91 -12.44 -1.05
C GLU A 203 -10.27 -12.99 0.34
N ILE A 204 -9.86 -12.33 1.40
CA ILE A 204 -10.24 -12.71 2.77
C ILE A 204 -11.75 -12.72 2.93
N ALA A 205 -12.46 -11.71 2.42
CA ALA A 205 -13.91 -11.70 2.46
C ALA A 205 -14.52 -12.91 1.72
N GLY A 206 -14.03 -13.20 0.50
CA GLY A 206 -14.45 -14.37 -0.28
C GLY A 206 -14.23 -15.70 0.45
N ILE A 207 -13.05 -15.89 1.04
CA ILE A 207 -12.66 -17.07 1.83
C ILE A 207 -13.59 -17.30 3.03
N PHE A 208 -14.03 -16.21 3.67
CA PHE A 208 -14.98 -16.26 4.78
C PHE A 208 -16.45 -16.17 4.34
N HIS A 209 -16.72 -16.29 3.04
CA HIS A 209 -18.06 -16.23 2.44
C HIS A 209 -18.83 -14.95 2.80
N GLN A 210 -18.10 -13.85 3.00
CA GLN A 210 -18.62 -12.51 3.22
C GLN A 210 -18.54 -11.70 1.94
N GLN A 211 -19.50 -10.81 1.74
CA GLN A 211 -19.48 -9.93 0.58
C GLN A 211 -18.50 -8.78 0.81
N PHE A 212 -17.57 -8.62 -0.10
CA PHE A 212 -16.69 -7.47 -0.16
C PHE A 212 -17.34 -6.33 -0.95
N THR A 213 -16.99 -5.10 -0.61
CA THR A 213 -17.34 -3.91 -1.40
C THR A 213 -16.12 -3.00 -1.43
N SER A 214 -15.58 -2.79 -2.62
CA SER A 214 -14.48 -1.86 -2.82
C SER A 214 -14.86 -0.44 -2.42
N PRO A 215 -13.89 0.38 -1.97
CA PRO A 215 -14.12 1.80 -1.71
C PRO A 215 -14.74 2.49 -2.92
N GLU A 216 -15.63 3.45 -2.69
CA GLU A 216 -16.35 4.14 -3.76
C GLU A 216 -15.40 4.80 -4.77
N TRP A 217 -14.33 5.44 -4.30
CA TRP A 217 -13.33 6.08 -5.16
C TRP A 217 -12.67 5.11 -6.15
N TYR A 218 -12.60 3.80 -5.82
CA TYR A 218 -11.99 2.79 -6.67
C TYR A 218 -12.95 2.33 -7.79
N ASN A 219 -14.25 2.34 -7.52
CA ASN A 219 -15.29 1.86 -8.45
C ASN A 219 -15.90 2.96 -9.33
N VAL A 220 -15.78 4.22 -8.92
CA VAL A 220 -16.39 5.36 -9.61
C VAL A 220 -15.30 6.27 -10.16
N ILE A 221 -15.17 6.30 -11.49
CA ILE A 221 -14.31 7.29 -12.14
C ILE A 221 -15.04 8.62 -12.15
N GLN A 222 -14.54 9.55 -11.38
CA GLN A 222 -14.94 10.93 -11.49
C GLN A 222 -14.19 11.59 -12.65
N GLU A 223 -14.83 12.51 -13.35
CA GLU A 223 -14.18 13.30 -14.41
C GLU A 223 -13.06 14.16 -13.81
N PHE A 224 -11.96 14.26 -14.55
CA PHE A 224 -10.89 15.18 -14.23
C PHE A 224 -11.26 16.56 -14.82
N THR A 225 -11.26 17.58 -13.99
CA THR A 225 -11.44 18.96 -14.46
C THR A 225 -10.08 19.58 -14.72
N SER A 226 -9.86 20.06 -15.94
CA SER A 226 -8.68 20.89 -16.25
C SER A 226 -8.87 22.28 -15.65
N GLY A 227 -7.88 22.77 -14.91
CA GLY A 227 -7.79 24.13 -14.40
C GLY A 227 -6.73 24.95 -15.12
N ASP A 228 -6.59 26.22 -14.76
CA ASP A 228 -5.48 27.10 -15.18
C ASP A 228 -4.17 26.67 -14.45
N GLY A 229 -3.70 25.46 -14.75
CA GLY A 229 -2.57 24.84 -14.09
C GLY A 229 -1.24 25.01 -14.83
N LEU A 230 -0.27 24.21 -14.45
CA LEU A 230 1.03 24.13 -15.10
C LEU A 230 0.88 23.51 -16.50
N GLU A 231 1.62 24.02 -17.47
CA GLU A 231 1.68 23.45 -18.80
C GLU A 231 2.46 22.13 -18.78
N LEU A 232 1.83 21.02 -19.18
CA LEU A 232 2.49 19.73 -19.27
C LEU A 232 2.07 19.05 -20.57
N GLU A 233 3.05 18.79 -21.44
CA GLU A 233 2.83 17.96 -22.63
C GLU A 233 3.12 16.50 -22.31
N ILE A 234 2.11 15.65 -22.45
CA ILE A 234 2.24 14.21 -22.25
C ILE A 234 2.34 13.51 -23.60
N PHE A 235 3.28 12.56 -23.73
CA PHE A 235 3.45 11.76 -24.93
C PHE A 235 3.62 10.26 -24.61
N ASN A 236 3.25 9.41 -25.56
CA ASN A 236 3.49 7.97 -25.50
C ASN A 236 3.85 7.48 -26.92
N GLU A 237 5.14 7.25 -27.13
CA GLU A 237 5.69 6.75 -28.41
C GLU A 237 5.83 5.23 -28.43
N ALA A 238 5.47 4.53 -27.34
CA ALA A 238 5.61 3.08 -27.17
C ALA A 238 4.25 2.40 -26.87
N THR A 239 3.19 2.79 -27.54
CA THR A 239 1.80 2.39 -27.25
C THR A 239 1.55 0.88 -27.27
N GLU A 240 2.38 0.09 -27.94
CA GLU A 240 2.28 -1.38 -27.97
C GLU A 240 2.68 -2.02 -26.63
N VAL A 241 3.64 -1.39 -25.92
CA VAL A 241 4.19 -1.89 -24.64
C VAL A 241 3.86 -0.98 -23.44
N VAL A 242 3.24 0.18 -23.72
CA VAL A 242 2.74 1.13 -22.72
C VAL A 242 1.27 1.44 -23.04
N PRO A 243 0.34 0.56 -22.64
CA PRO A 243 -1.08 0.71 -23.02
C PRO A 243 -1.72 1.97 -22.48
N VAL A 244 -1.32 2.42 -21.30
CA VAL A 244 -1.80 3.66 -20.68
C VAL A 244 -0.63 4.39 -20.03
N PHE A 245 -0.55 5.70 -20.28
CA PHE A 245 0.34 6.62 -19.60
C PHE A 245 -0.47 7.86 -19.18
N SER A 246 -0.67 8.03 -17.88
CA SER A 246 -1.42 9.15 -17.31
C SER A 246 -0.53 9.94 -16.37
N ALA A 247 -0.62 11.26 -16.44
CA ALA A 247 0.09 12.12 -15.52
C ALA A 247 -0.72 13.40 -15.23
N VAL A 248 -0.43 14.01 -14.08
CA VAL A 248 -1.03 15.26 -13.65
C VAL A 248 0.00 16.15 -13.01
N ALA A 249 0.04 17.43 -13.40
CA ALA A 249 0.91 18.43 -12.76
C ALA A 249 0.14 19.15 -11.65
N ILE A 250 0.77 19.30 -10.49
CA ILE A 250 0.23 19.97 -9.30
C ILE A 250 1.25 21.04 -8.88
N LYS A 251 0.78 22.27 -8.67
CA LYS A 251 1.61 23.38 -8.24
C LYS A 251 1.42 23.72 -6.77
N ASP A 252 2.34 24.52 -6.26
CA ASP A 252 2.29 25.11 -4.92
C ASP A 252 2.17 24.05 -3.80
N ILE A 253 2.90 22.91 -3.96
CA ILE A 253 3.00 21.89 -2.92
C ILE A 253 4.13 22.23 -1.93
N GLU A 254 4.06 21.66 -0.76
CA GLU A 254 5.13 21.69 0.23
C GLU A 254 5.58 20.26 0.55
N VAL A 255 6.87 19.98 0.29
CA VAL A 255 7.46 18.70 0.66
C VAL A 255 7.89 18.77 2.12
N GLN A 256 7.33 17.89 2.92
CA GLN A 256 7.56 17.79 4.36
C GLN A 256 7.50 16.32 4.82
N PRO A 257 7.87 15.99 6.04
CA PRO A 257 7.61 14.66 6.59
C PRO A 257 6.13 14.31 6.46
N SER A 258 5.84 13.05 6.19
CA SER A 258 4.46 12.57 6.15
C SER A 258 3.79 12.70 7.50
N PRO A 259 2.46 12.88 7.57
CA PRO A 259 1.73 12.74 8.81
C PRO A 259 2.03 11.40 9.49
N LEU A 260 2.13 11.39 10.81
CA LEU A 260 2.56 10.22 11.57
C LEU A 260 1.67 8.99 11.32
N TRP A 261 0.36 9.18 11.12
CA TRP A 261 -0.54 8.09 10.77
C TRP A 261 -0.14 7.40 9.45
N LEU A 262 0.30 8.16 8.44
CA LEU A 262 0.72 7.61 7.15
C LEU A 262 2.06 6.86 7.28
N GLN A 263 3.00 7.41 8.06
CA GLN A 263 4.26 6.74 8.36
C GLN A 263 4.01 5.37 9.02
N CYS A 264 3.16 5.33 10.05
CA CYS A 264 2.82 4.09 10.76
C CYS A 264 2.11 3.06 9.84
N GLN A 265 1.18 3.49 8.99
CA GLN A 265 0.53 2.59 8.04
C GLN A 265 1.51 2.04 6.99
N LEU A 266 2.43 2.86 6.48
CA LEU A 266 3.48 2.40 5.57
C LEU A 266 4.35 1.33 6.23
N VAL A 267 4.79 1.56 7.46
CA VAL A 267 5.58 0.58 8.23
C VAL A 267 4.81 -0.72 8.42
N ALA A 268 3.52 -0.66 8.77
CA ALA A 268 2.68 -1.85 8.90
C ALA A 268 2.55 -2.64 7.58
N MET A 269 2.60 -1.97 6.43
CA MET A 269 2.63 -2.62 5.11
C MET A 269 4.04 -3.01 4.64
N GLY A 270 5.08 -2.76 5.45
CA GLY A 270 6.47 -3.05 5.11
C GLY A 270 7.16 -1.99 4.25
N GLY A 271 6.57 -0.82 4.11
CA GLY A 271 7.17 0.35 3.46
C GLY A 271 8.12 1.12 4.39
N LYS A 272 8.86 2.07 3.82
CA LYS A 272 9.73 2.99 4.57
C LYS A 272 9.30 4.43 4.27
N PRO A 273 8.93 5.21 5.28
CA PRO A 273 8.60 6.62 5.12
C PRO A 273 9.79 7.45 4.64
N ILE A 274 9.53 8.40 3.76
CA ILE A 274 10.52 9.31 3.14
C ILE A 274 10.05 10.77 3.26
N ASN A 275 8.94 11.11 2.57
CA ASN A 275 8.28 12.40 2.62
C ASN A 275 6.82 12.26 2.14
N ASN A 276 6.00 13.26 2.42
CA ASN A 276 4.56 13.25 2.14
C ASN A 276 4.18 12.94 0.68
N ILE A 277 5.01 13.29 -0.29
CA ILE A 277 4.76 13.04 -1.72
C ILE A 277 5.10 11.59 -2.09
N VAL A 278 6.32 11.15 -1.77
CA VAL A 278 6.79 9.80 -2.08
C VAL A 278 6.00 8.76 -1.29
N ASP A 279 5.67 9.06 -0.05
CA ASP A 279 4.90 8.17 0.82
C ASP A 279 3.47 7.99 0.33
N ALA A 280 2.83 9.04 -0.19
CA ALA A 280 1.53 8.93 -0.82
C ALA A 280 1.56 8.00 -2.06
N THR A 281 2.62 8.09 -2.90
CA THR A 281 2.79 7.18 -4.04
C THR A 281 3.02 5.72 -3.59
N ASN A 282 3.85 5.51 -2.58
CA ASN A 282 4.11 4.20 -2.01
C ASN A 282 2.86 3.61 -1.32
N TYR A 283 2.11 4.43 -0.60
CA TYR A 283 0.87 4.02 0.04
C TYR A 283 -0.16 3.53 -1.00
N MET A 284 -0.37 4.30 -2.07
CA MET A 284 -1.26 3.88 -3.15
C MET A 284 -0.82 2.59 -3.82
N MET A 285 0.48 2.41 -4.06
CA MET A 285 1.04 1.17 -4.59
C MET A 285 0.80 -0.02 -3.64
N LEU A 286 1.04 0.14 -2.35
CA LEU A 286 0.84 -0.92 -1.36
C LEU A 286 -0.64 -1.24 -1.13
N LEU A 287 -1.51 -0.25 -1.23
CA LEU A 287 -2.94 -0.41 -1.09
C LEU A 287 -3.58 -1.10 -2.30
N THR A 288 -3.28 -0.65 -3.52
CA THR A 288 -3.99 -1.03 -4.76
C THR A 288 -3.22 -1.98 -5.67
N ALA A 289 -1.95 -2.26 -5.37
CA ALA A 289 -1.00 -2.92 -6.25
C ALA A 289 -0.62 -2.15 -7.53
N GLN A 290 -1.10 -0.91 -7.72
CA GLN A 290 -0.75 -0.06 -8.84
C GLN A 290 0.40 0.87 -8.46
N PRO A 291 1.62 0.68 -9.01
CA PRO A 291 2.70 1.61 -8.77
C PRO A 291 2.41 2.98 -9.40
N THR A 292 2.78 4.01 -8.69
CA THR A 292 2.73 5.42 -9.11
C THR A 292 4.07 6.08 -8.85
N HIS A 293 4.34 7.22 -9.51
CA HIS A 293 5.58 7.95 -9.34
C HIS A 293 5.35 9.45 -9.29
N ALA A 294 6.25 10.18 -8.64
CA ALA A 294 6.23 11.63 -8.57
C ALA A 294 7.57 12.20 -9.08
N TYR A 295 7.47 13.24 -9.93
CA TYR A 295 8.60 13.99 -10.47
C TYR A 295 8.56 15.43 -9.98
N ASP A 296 9.73 16.04 -9.80
CA ASP A 296 9.86 17.48 -9.66
C ASP A 296 9.59 18.14 -11.03
N TYR A 297 8.46 18.86 -11.14
CA TYR A 297 8.03 19.49 -12.39
C TYR A 297 9.05 20.50 -12.93
N ASP A 298 9.69 21.26 -12.03
CA ASP A 298 10.64 22.32 -12.42
C ASP A 298 11.95 21.76 -12.96
N LYS A 299 12.21 20.46 -12.72
CA LYS A 299 13.35 19.72 -13.29
C LYS A 299 13.03 19.04 -14.62
N LEU A 300 11.75 19.00 -15.03
CA LEU A 300 11.35 18.43 -16.33
C LEU A 300 11.67 19.41 -17.47
N ARG A 301 12.57 19.00 -18.33
CA ARG A 301 13.02 19.83 -19.44
C ARG A 301 11.95 19.93 -20.52
N GLY A 302 11.62 21.16 -20.93
CA GLY A 302 10.57 21.45 -21.91
C GLY A 302 9.14 21.17 -21.43
N HIS A 303 8.95 20.96 -20.12
CA HIS A 303 7.65 20.62 -19.51
C HIS A 303 6.93 19.48 -20.23
N LYS A 304 7.71 18.44 -20.59
CA LYS A 304 7.23 17.23 -21.26
C LYS A 304 7.50 16.01 -20.40
N LEU A 305 6.58 15.07 -20.43
CA LEU A 305 6.74 13.78 -19.78
C LEU A 305 6.07 12.69 -20.62
N GLY A 306 6.74 11.57 -20.80
CA GLY A 306 6.12 10.45 -21.52
C GLY A 306 7.00 9.22 -21.60
N ALA A 307 6.46 8.21 -22.26
CA ALA A 307 7.11 6.92 -22.45
C ALA A 307 7.52 6.70 -23.90
N ARG A 308 8.70 6.12 -24.08
CA ARG A 308 9.23 5.66 -25.38
C ARG A 308 10.18 4.47 -25.19
N MET A 309 10.60 3.88 -26.31
CA MET A 309 11.74 2.96 -26.27
C MET A 309 13.06 3.75 -26.16
N ALA A 310 14.02 3.21 -25.42
CA ALA A 310 15.36 3.78 -25.35
C ALA A 310 16.07 3.73 -26.71
N ARG A 311 17.05 4.59 -26.89
CA ARG A 311 17.98 4.52 -28.02
C ARG A 311 19.21 3.70 -27.61
N ASP A 312 19.80 2.99 -28.55
CA ASP A 312 20.99 2.17 -28.28
C ASP A 312 22.14 3.00 -27.71
N GLY A 313 22.69 2.56 -26.58
CA GLY A 313 23.78 3.26 -25.88
C GLY A 313 23.35 4.50 -25.09
N GLU A 314 22.06 4.80 -25.02
CA GLU A 314 21.54 5.91 -24.18
C GLU A 314 21.81 5.58 -22.70
N LYS A 315 22.07 6.59 -21.89
CA LYS A 315 22.44 6.42 -20.47
C LYS A 315 21.47 7.12 -19.55
N VAL A 316 21.25 6.54 -18.38
CA VAL A 316 20.42 7.12 -17.31
C VAL A 316 21.03 6.87 -15.93
N SER A 317 21.04 7.91 -15.09
CA SER A 317 21.39 7.81 -13.67
C SER A 317 20.09 7.60 -12.88
N LEU A 318 20.00 6.50 -12.13
CA LEU A 318 18.80 6.15 -11.37
C LEU A 318 18.93 6.51 -9.88
N LEU A 319 17.81 6.48 -9.15
CA LEU A 319 17.72 6.80 -7.72
C LEU A 319 18.65 5.98 -6.82
N ASN A 320 19.14 4.82 -7.27
CA ASN A 320 20.15 4.04 -6.54
C ASN A 320 21.59 4.56 -6.72
N GLY A 321 21.78 5.72 -7.36
CA GLY A 321 23.07 6.36 -7.59
C GLY A 321 23.95 5.70 -8.66
N LYS A 322 23.40 4.78 -9.47
CA LYS A 322 24.13 4.07 -10.55
C LYS A 322 23.71 4.59 -11.92
N GLU A 323 24.68 4.63 -12.86
CA GLU A 323 24.44 4.88 -14.27
C GLU A 323 24.24 3.55 -15.01
N TYR A 324 23.25 3.52 -15.89
CA TYR A 324 22.92 2.36 -16.72
C TYR A 324 22.95 2.72 -18.20
N GLU A 325 23.57 1.86 -19.00
CA GLU A 325 23.57 1.94 -20.46
C GLU A 325 22.41 1.12 -21.02
N LEU A 326 21.57 1.76 -21.84
CA LEU A 326 20.29 1.24 -22.29
C LEU A 326 20.38 0.66 -23.70
N THR A 327 19.42 -0.17 -24.04
CA THR A 327 19.23 -0.77 -25.35
C THR A 327 17.85 -0.43 -25.90
N THR A 328 17.62 -0.66 -27.18
CA THR A 328 16.32 -0.42 -27.83
C THR A 328 15.17 -1.30 -27.30
N ASP A 329 15.45 -2.28 -26.44
CA ASP A 329 14.43 -3.12 -25.79
C ASP A 329 13.94 -2.53 -24.44
N ASP A 330 14.58 -1.47 -23.95
CA ASP A 330 14.23 -0.85 -22.67
C ASP A 330 13.14 0.20 -22.86
N ILE A 331 12.08 0.11 -22.05
CA ILE A 331 11.07 1.18 -21.96
C ILE A 331 11.60 2.24 -20.99
N VAL A 332 11.56 3.48 -21.43
CA VAL A 332 12.04 4.61 -20.63
C VAL A 332 10.97 5.67 -20.46
N ILE A 333 11.05 6.36 -19.32
CA ILE A 333 10.39 7.65 -19.15
C ILE A 333 11.34 8.73 -19.60
N ALA A 334 10.83 9.65 -20.37
CA ALA A 334 11.61 10.72 -20.97
C ALA A 334 10.91 12.08 -20.82
N ASP A 335 11.71 13.12 -20.79
CA ASP A 335 11.29 14.52 -20.88
C ASP A 335 11.58 15.11 -22.28
N GLY A 336 11.59 16.43 -22.40
CA GLY A 336 11.85 17.13 -23.67
C GLY A 336 13.27 16.95 -24.23
N GLU A 337 14.23 16.51 -23.43
CA GLU A 337 15.64 16.41 -23.85
C GLU A 337 16.19 14.99 -23.80
N GLY A 338 15.67 14.11 -22.94
CA GLY A 338 16.23 12.75 -22.83
C GLY A 338 15.54 11.85 -21.82
N VAL A 339 16.22 10.75 -21.49
CA VAL A 339 15.75 9.77 -20.51
C VAL A 339 15.87 10.32 -19.11
N ILE A 340 14.82 10.11 -18.31
CA ILE A 340 14.76 10.49 -16.89
C ILE A 340 14.42 9.32 -15.97
N GLY A 341 14.23 8.11 -16.50
CA GLY A 341 13.97 6.92 -15.67
C GLY A 341 13.76 5.66 -16.50
N LEU A 342 13.88 4.50 -15.86
CA LEU A 342 13.46 3.21 -16.39
C LEU A 342 11.99 2.98 -16.04
N ALA A 343 11.15 2.95 -17.07
CA ALA A 343 9.70 2.81 -16.93
C ALA A 343 9.32 1.60 -16.05
N GLY A 344 8.49 1.81 -15.03
CA GLY A 344 7.99 0.76 -14.15
C GLY A 344 9.04 0.02 -13.31
N ILE A 345 10.31 0.47 -13.35
CA ILE A 345 11.41 -0.15 -12.61
C ILE A 345 11.98 0.81 -11.57
N MET A 346 12.52 1.96 -12.02
CA MET A 346 13.13 2.94 -11.11
C MET A 346 13.20 4.33 -11.75
N GLY A 347 12.83 5.36 -10.99
CA GLY A 347 12.97 6.76 -11.38
C GLY A 347 14.43 7.20 -11.50
N GLY A 348 14.67 8.28 -12.23
CA GLY A 348 15.97 8.90 -12.36
C GLY A 348 16.29 9.87 -11.23
N ALA A 349 17.57 10.03 -10.93
CA ALA A 349 18.05 10.91 -9.88
C ALA A 349 17.80 12.42 -10.19
N ASP A 350 17.83 12.78 -11.47
CA ASP A 350 17.80 14.21 -11.88
C ASP A 350 16.41 14.85 -11.68
N THR A 351 15.34 14.06 -11.59
CA THR A 351 13.96 14.53 -11.46
C THR A 351 13.30 14.15 -10.14
N GLU A 352 14.13 13.74 -9.16
CA GLU A 352 13.68 13.36 -7.83
C GLU A 352 13.04 14.54 -7.08
N VAL A 353 11.95 14.26 -6.37
CA VAL A 353 11.30 15.20 -5.45
C VAL A 353 12.19 15.42 -4.23
N SER A 354 12.47 16.68 -3.91
CA SER A 354 13.33 17.11 -2.80
C SER A 354 12.60 18.12 -1.92
N SER A 355 13.18 18.50 -0.78
CA SER A 355 12.63 19.52 0.12
C SER A 355 12.38 20.88 -0.54
N ASP A 356 13.10 21.18 -1.63
CA ASP A 356 12.97 22.45 -2.36
C ASP A 356 11.90 22.41 -3.47
N THR A 357 11.36 21.23 -3.77
CA THR A 357 10.34 21.04 -4.81
C THR A 357 9.05 21.77 -4.44
N LYS A 358 8.51 22.55 -5.39
CA LYS A 358 7.26 23.31 -5.23
C LYS A 358 6.15 22.85 -6.18
N ASN A 359 6.55 22.26 -7.29
CA ASN A 359 5.63 21.77 -8.31
C ASN A 359 6.00 20.32 -8.63
N ILE A 360 5.00 19.47 -8.77
CA ILE A 360 5.21 18.03 -9.03
C ILE A 360 4.41 17.57 -10.23
N VAL A 361 4.85 16.45 -10.79
CA VAL A 361 4.04 15.65 -11.70
C VAL A 361 3.84 14.28 -11.08
N LEU A 362 2.59 13.87 -10.92
CA LEU A 362 2.23 12.50 -10.52
C LEU A 362 1.98 11.68 -11.78
N GLU A 363 2.57 10.49 -11.83
CA GLU A 363 2.43 9.52 -12.92
C GLU A 363 1.69 8.27 -12.42
N CYS A 364 0.78 7.78 -13.26
CA CYS A 364 0.18 6.45 -13.12
C CYS A 364 0.09 5.81 -14.51
N ALA A 365 0.90 4.81 -14.76
CA ALA A 365 1.04 4.18 -16.07
C ALA A 365 1.03 2.64 -15.97
N ASN A 366 0.89 1.97 -17.12
CA ASN A 366 1.06 0.53 -17.22
C ASN A 366 2.03 0.19 -18.33
N PHE A 367 2.79 -0.87 -18.11
CA PHE A 367 3.86 -1.31 -18.98
C PHE A 367 3.77 -2.81 -19.22
N ASP A 368 4.23 -3.26 -20.40
CA ASP A 368 4.32 -4.68 -20.73
C ASP A 368 5.23 -5.42 -19.74
N MET A 369 4.66 -6.40 -19.04
CA MET A 369 5.35 -7.14 -17.99
C MET A 369 6.57 -7.91 -18.47
N TYR A 370 6.56 -8.38 -19.71
CA TYR A 370 7.67 -9.14 -20.27
C TYR A 370 8.83 -8.24 -20.69
N ALA A 371 8.53 -7.04 -21.21
CA ALA A 371 9.54 -6.03 -21.50
C ALA A 371 10.24 -5.58 -20.22
N LEU A 372 9.48 -5.23 -19.18
CA LEU A 372 10.04 -4.84 -17.88
C LEU A 372 10.90 -5.95 -17.28
N ARG A 373 10.44 -7.19 -17.33
CA ARG A 373 11.19 -8.34 -16.80
C ARG A 373 12.52 -8.52 -17.53
N ARG A 374 12.56 -8.39 -18.86
CA ARG A 374 13.81 -8.48 -19.63
C ARG A 374 14.79 -7.38 -19.25
N THR A 375 14.33 -6.13 -19.17
CA THR A 375 15.10 -4.97 -18.73
C THR A 375 15.66 -5.17 -17.31
N ALA A 376 14.82 -5.54 -16.37
CA ALA A 376 15.19 -5.76 -14.98
C ALA A 376 16.26 -6.85 -14.81
N MET A 377 16.11 -7.96 -15.50
CA MET A 377 17.10 -9.05 -15.47
C MET A 377 18.43 -8.66 -16.12
N ARG A 378 18.41 -7.86 -17.18
CA ARG A 378 19.62 -7.34 -17.85
C ARG A 378 20.42 -6.45 -16.92
N HIS A 379 19.75 -5.56 -16.22
CA HIS A 379 20.39 -4.58 -15.35
C HIS A 379 20.55 -5.05 -13.89
N GLY A 380 19.93 -6.16 -13.50
CA GLY A 380 19.97 -6.69 -12.13
C GLY A 380 19.24 -5.79 -11.12
N ILE A 381 18.14 -5.16 -11.54
CA ILE A 381 17.34 -4.24 -10.71
C ILE A 381 16.03 -4.91 -10.31
N PHE A 382 15.75 -4.93 -9.01
CA PHE A 382 14.50 -5.45 -8.45
C PHE A 382 13.93 -4.43 -7.47
N THR A 383 12.67 -4.04 -7.71
CA THR A 383 11.96 -3.03 -6.90
C THR A 383 10.53 -3.49 -6.60
N ASP A 384 9.90 -2.85 -5.63
CA ASP A 384 8.50 -3.08 -5.30
C ASP A 384 7.55 -2.76 -6.47
N ALA A 385 7.83 -1.70 -7.21
CA ALA A 385 7.09 -1.35 -8.42
C ALA A 385 7.21 -2.44 -9.50
N LEU A 386 8.44 -2.89 -9.79
CA LEU A 386 8.69 -3.97 -10.74
C LEU A 386 7.98 -5.26 -10.33
N THR A 387 8.02 -5.61 -9.04
CA THR A 387 7.36 -6.81 -8.51
C THR A 387 5.87 -6.82 -8.88
N ARG A 388 5.21 -5.66 -8.83
CA ARG A 388 3.79 -5.50 -9.18
C ARG A 388 3.56 -5.46 -10.68
N PHE A 389 4.31 -4.66 -11.42
CA PHE A 389 4.17 -4.60 -12.89
C PHE A 389 4.44 -5.94 -13.57
N ASN A 390 5.35 -6.77 -13.05
CA ASN A 390 5.60 -8.12 -13.55
C ASN A 390 4.40 -9.09 -13.44
N LYS A 391 3.29 -8.65 -12.83
CA LYS A 391 2.05 -9.43 -12.68
C LYS A 391 0.95 -9.01 -13.65
N GLY A 392 1.20 -8.01 -14.49
CA GLY A 392 0.22 -7.56 -15.48
C GLY A 392 -0.91 -6.74 -14.86
N GLN A 393 -0.57 -5.65 -14.18
CA GLN A 393 -1.54 -4.73 -13.60
C GLN A 393 -2.53 -4.21 -14.65
N SER A 394 -3.80 -4.10 -14.26
CA SER A 394 -4.83 -3.60 -15.15
C SER A 394 -4.65 -2.11 -15.46
N PRO A 395 -4.63 -1.71 -16.74
CA PRO A 395 -4.57 -0.30 -17.11
C PRO A 395 -5.86 0.49 -16.76
N LEU A 396 -6.96 -0.22 -16.50
CA LEU A 396 -8.26 0.39 -16.22
C LEU A 396 -8.36 1.00 -14.81
N GLN A 397 -7.48 0.64 -13.88
CA GLN A 397 -7.48 1.20 -12.54
C GLN A 397 -6.74 2.54 -12.43
N ASN A 398 -5.94 2.91 -13.42
CA ASN A 398 -5.03 4.07 -13.36
C ASN A 398 -5.75 5.38 -13.01
N ALA A 399 -6.90 5.63 -13.63
CA ALA A 399 -7.64 6.87 -13.41
C ALA A 399 -8.14 7.00 -11.97
N ALA A 400 -8.68 5.92 -11.40
CA ALA A 400 -9.15 5.91 -10.00
C ALA A 400 -7.98 6.09 -9.03
N VAL A 401 -6.86 5.37 -9.26
CA VAL A 401 -5.66 5.44 -8.43
C VAL A 401 -5.03 6.84 -8.49
N LEU A 402 -4.87 7.40 -9.71
CA LEU A 402 -4.29 8.73 -9.89
C LEU A 402 -5.14 9.80 -9.19
N LYS A 403 -6.46 9.72 -9.29
CA LYS A 403 -7.36 10.67 -8.64
C LYS A 403 -7.28 10.58 -7.11
N GLN A 404 -7.25 9.38 -6.55
CA GLN A 404 -7.09 9.20 -5.12
C GLN A 404 -5.73 9.72 -4.65
N LEU A 405 -4.66 9.47 -5.41
CA LEU A 405 -3.34 10.01 -5.14
C LEU A 405 -3.31 11.55 -5.15
N MET A 406 -3.98 12.18 -6.14
CA MET A 406 -4.14 13.64 -6.17
C MET A 406 -4.83 14.18 -4.91
N SER A 407 -5.90 13.50 -4.47
CA SER A 407 -6.60 13.85 -3.21
C SER A 407 -5.66 13.77 -2.00
N MET A 408 -4.82 12.76 -1.92
CA MET A 408 -3.86 12.60 -0.82
C MET A 408 -2.79 13.69 -0.83
N VAL A 409 -2.22 14.00 -1.98
CA VAL A 409 -1.14 14.98 -2.13
C VAL A 409 -1.66 16.41 -2.00
N GLY A 410 -2.78 16.74 -2.59
CA GLY A 410 -3.43 18.06 -2.47
C GLY A 410 -4.08 18.30 -1.10
N GLY A 411 -4.36 17.23 -0.37
CA GLY A 411 -5.05 17.23 0.92
C GLY A 411 -4.24 16.73 2.10
N VAL A 412 -2.91 16.66 2.02
CA VAL A 412 -2.03 16.16 3.11
C VAL A 412 -2.17 16.95 4.42
N GLN A 413 -2.86 18.07 4.41
CA GLN A 413 -3.32 18.75 5.64
C GLN A 413 -4.69 18.25 6.12
N ALA A 414 -5.31 17.27 5.46
CA ALA A 414 -6.63 16.76 5.81
C ALA A 414 -6.53 15.33 6.33
N SER A 415 -6.74 15.19 7.61
CA SER A 415 -6.85 13.95 8.36
C SER A 415 -8.17 13.21 8.06
N GLU A 416 -8.41 12.75 6.85
CA GLU A 416 -9.55 11.86 6.59
C GLU A 416 -9.14 10.71 5.67
N VAL A 417 -8.67 9.65 6.31
CA VAL A 417 -8.55 8.32 5.71
C VAL A 417 -9.76 7.51 6.13
N PHE A 418 -10.52 7.06 5.13
CA PHE A 418 -11.52 6.01 5.17
C PHE A 418 -12.10 5.60 6.54
N ASP A 419 -13.17 6.25 6.97
CA ASP A 419 -14.17 5.58 7.78
C ASP A 419 -15.25 5.01 6.86
N LYS A 420 -15.24 3.71 6.67
CA LYS A 420 -16.25 2.96 5.91
C LYS A 420 -17.69 3.15 6.49
N ARG A 421 -17.80 3.64 7.71
CA ARG A 421 -19.06 3.88 8.40
C ARG A 421 -19.65 5.27 8.16
N ASN A 422 -18.90 6.16 7.52
CA ASN A 422 -19.35 7.48 7.14
C ASN A 422 -18.94 7.76 5.69
N ASP A 423 -19.90 7.81 4.77
CA ASP A 423 -19.78 8.18 3.36
C ASP A 423 -19.30 9.64 3.15
N ARG A 424 -18.32 10.08 3.91
CA ARG A 424 -17.80 11.45 3.86
C ARG A 424 -16.33 11.46 3.51
N LEU A 425 -16.11 11.56 2.21
CA LEU A 425 -14.87 12.11 1.69
C LEU A 425 -14.86 13.61 2.03
N MET A 426 -14.13 14.04 3.06
CA MET A 426 -13.87 15.46 3.21
C MET A 426 -12.68 15.84 2.33
N VAL A 427 -12.99 16.44 1.20
CA VAL A 427 -12.04 17.18 0.38
C VAL A 427 -11.76 18.50 1.10
N MET A 428 -10.58 18.65 1.67
CA MET A 428 -10.12 20.00 2.00
C MET A 428 -9.68 20.68 0.70
N GLN A 429 -10.37 21.76 0.35
CA GLN A 429 -9.98 22.65 -0.72
C GLN A 429 -8.69 23.36 -0.34
N HIS A 430 -7.59 22.94 -0.94
CA HIS A 430 -6.49 23.85 -1.21
C HIS A 430 -6.64 24.36 -2.65
N ASP A 431 -6.40 25.64 -2.87
CA ASP A 431 -6.44 26.31 -4.18
C ASP A 431 -5.29 25.85 -5.13
N SER A 432 -4.94 24.57 -5.12
CA SER A 432 -3.97 24.03 -6.06
C SER A 432 -4.63 23.88 -7.43
N GLN A 433 -4.11 24.55 -8.41
CA GLN A 433 -4.56 24.43 -9.79
C GLN A 433 -3.91 23.19 -10.41
N VAL A 434 -4.74 22.30 -10.96
CA VAL A 434 -4.33 21.02 -11.52
C VAL A 434 -4.46 21.05 -13.03
N THR A 435 -3.41 20.68 -13.75
CA THR A 435 -3.43 20.42 -15.20
C THR A 435 -3.39 18.92 -15.45
N PHE A 436 -4.38 18.40 -16.16
CA PHE A 436 -4.44 16.99 -16.53
C PHE A 436 -4.12 16.80 -18.01
N GLY A 437 -3.29 15.81 -18.31
CA GLY A 437 -3.05 15.34 -19.66
C GLY A 437 -2.92 13.82 -19.68
N SER A 438 -3.51 13.16 -20.66
CA SER A 438 -3.33 11.74 -20.92
C SER A 438 -2.94 11.51 -22.38
N ALA A 439 -1.89 10.74 -22.62
CA ALA A 439 -1.53 10.26 -23.93
C ALA A 439 -1.72 8.74 -23.96
N GLY A 440 -2.71 8.28 -24.67
CA GLY A 440 -3.05 6.87 -24.77
C GLY A 440 -4.44 6.67 -25.39
N LYS A 441 -4.89 5.43 -25.48
CA LYS A 441 -6.25 5.13 -25.95
C LYS A 441 -7.28 5.81 -25.05
N GLU A 442 -8.35 6.31 -25.68
CA GLU A 442 -9.45 7.06 -25.05
C GLU A 442 -9.79 6.54 -23.64
N THR A 443 -10.02 7.48 -22.72
CA THR A 443 -10.47 7.18 -21.37
C THR A 443 -11.80 6.43 -21.44
N ILE A 444 -11.78 5.14 -21.23
CA ILE A 444 -12.98 4.31 -21.21
C ILE A 444 -13.68 4.57 -19.88
N SER A 445 -14.93 5.01 -19.94
CA SER A 445 -15.74 5.10 -18.73
C SER A 445 -15.98 3.69 -18.18
N ILE A 446 -15.58 3.44 -16.93
CA ILE A 446 -15.65 2.11 -16.29
C ILE A 446 -17.09 1.62 -16.05
N PHE A 447 -18.11 2.33 -16.52
CA PHE A 447 -19.50 2.01 -16.24
C PHE A 447 -20.02 0.75 -16.94
N ASP A 448 -19.38 0.30 -18.02
CA ASP A 448 -19.73 -0.95 -18.70
C ASP A 448 -18.53 -1.89 -18.75
N TRP A 449 -18.28 -2.57 -17.63
CA TRP A 449 -17.20 -3.56 -17.54
C TRP A 449 -17.36 -4.68 -18.58
N GLY A 450 -18.59 -5.10 -18.88
CA GLY A 450 -18.86 -6.14 -19.87
C GLY A 450 -18.41 -5.77 -21.28
N ALA A 451 -18.48 -4.49 -21.66
CA ALA A 451 -17.97 -4.01 -22.94
C ALA A 451 -16.43 -4.01 -23.02
N VAL A 452 -15.75 -3.95 -21.87
CA VAL A 452 -14.28 -3.83 -21.78
C VAL A 452 -13.62 -5.17 -21.48
N THR A 453 -14.15 -5.92 -20.51
CA THR A 453 -13.55 -7.19 -20.05
C THR A 453 -14.18 -8.44 -20.70
N GLY A 454 -15.30 -8.23 -21.43
CA GLY A 454 -16.06 -9.33 -22.03
C GLY A 454 -17.03 -10.00 -21.04
N VAL A 455 -17.91 -10.80 -21.61
CA VAL A 455 -18.90 -11.59 -20.87
C VAL A 455 -18.60 -13.07 -21.12
N LEU A 456 -18.43 -13.83 -20.05
CA LEU A 456 -18.30 -15.29 -20.10
C LEU A 456 -19.67 -15.91 -19.82
N VAL A 457 -20.16 -16.75 -20.71
CA VAL A 457 -21.39 -17.52 -20.53
C VAL A 457 -21.02 -18.95 -20.17
N LEU A 458 -21.49 -19.40 -19.01
CA LEU A 458 -21.19 -20.74 -18.47
C LEU A 458 -22.45 -21.50 -18.09
N GLU A 459 -22.32 -22.82 -18.04
CA GLU A 459 -23.31 -23.68 -17.41
C GLU A 459 -22.82 -24.18 -16.06
N SER A 460 -23.70 -24.24 -15.06
CA SER A 460 -23.34 -24.79 -13.74
C SER A 460 -22.91 -26.25 -13.83
N THR A 461 -23.40 -27.01 -14.81
CA THR A 461 -22.99 -28.38 -15.13
C THR A 461 -21.49 -28.44 -15.47
N PHE A 462 -20.96 -27.45 -16.22
CA PHE A 462 -19.55 -27.39 -16.56
C PHE A 462 -18.66 -27.19 -15.30
N VAL A 463 -19.09 -26.35 -14.37
CA VAL A 463 -18.39 -26.13 -13.09
C VAL A 463 -18.45 -27.40 -12.23
N ASN A 464 -19.65 -27.98 -12.10
CA ASN A 464 -19.90 -29.14 -11.26
C ASN A 464 -19.15 -30.40 -11.71
N GLU A 465 -19.08 -30.65 -13.02
CA GLU A 465 -18.32 -31.77 -13.57
C GLU A 465 -16.83 -31.73 -13.26
N ARG A 466 -16.26 -30.52 -13.19
CA ARG A 466 -14.83 -30.31 -12.89
C ARG A 466 -14.51 -30.36 -11.42
N LEU A 467 -15.38 -29.81 -10.59
CA LEU A 467 -15.19 -29.77 -9.13
C LEU A 467 -15.76 -31.03 -8.41
N GLY A 468 -16.60 -31.83 -9.10
CA GLY A 468 -17.29 -32.94 -8.47
C GLY A 468 -18.39 -32.50 -7.50
N THR A 469 -19.06 -31.38 -7.78
CA THR A 469 -20.05 -30.73 -6.92
C THR A 469 -21.43 -30.73 -7.58
N GLU A 470 -22.43 -30.21 -6.88
CA GLU A 470 -23.83 -30.10 -7.36
C GLU A 470 -24.35 -28.67 -7.10
N PHE A 471 -23.49 -27.64 -7.33
CA PHE A 471 -23.90 -26.25 -7.13
C PHE A 471 -24.99 -25.84 -8.11
N SER A 472 -25.98 -25.11 -7.61
CA SER A 472 -26.92 -24.37 -8.43
C SER A 472 -26.24 -23.12 -9.05
N PRO A 473 -26.76 -22.55 -10.15
CA PRO A 473 -26.29 -21.29 -10.67
C PRO A 473 -26.29 -20.18 -9.61
N GLN A 474 -27.28 -20.16 -8.72
CA GLN A 474 -27.42 -19.22 -7.61
C GLN A 474 -26.27 -19.29 -6.63
N GLU A 475 -25.84 -20.49 -6.27
CA GLU A 475 -24.71 -20.71 -5.35
C GLU A 475 -23.40 -20.26 -5.97
N ILE A 476 -23.17 -20.58 -7.25
CA ILE A 476 -22.00 -20.14 -8.00
C ILE A 476 -21.95 -18.60 -8.06
N CYS A 477 -23.06 -17.97 -8.48
CA CYS A 477 -23.16 -16.52 -8.55
C CYS A 477 -22.93 -15.87 -7.17
N ARG A 478 -23.41 -16.46 -6.08
CA ARG A 478 -23.19 -15.96 -4.73
C ARG A 478 -21.71 -16.01 -4.33
N ILE A 479 -21.01 -17.12 -4.63
CA ILE A 479 -19.58 -17.27 -4.35
C ILE A 479 -18.78 -16.18 -5.08
N LEU A 480 -19.05 -15.99 -6.37
CA LEU A 480 -18.37 -15.01 -7.20
C LEU A 480 -18.65 -13.55 -6.77
N LYS A 481 -19.89 -13.26 -6.38
CA LYS A 481 -20.28 -11.91 -5.90
C LYS A 481 -19.56 -11.50 -4.61
N ASN A 482 -19.15 -12.47 -3.79
CA ASN A 482 -18.40 -12.17 -2.56
C ASN A 482 -17.07 -11.47 -2.84
N VAL A 483 -16.47 -11.67 -4.00
CA VAL A 483 -15.23 -11.06 -4.46
C VAL A 483 -15.45 -10.06 -5.60
N GLU A 484 -16.65 -9.49 -5.69
CA GLU A 484 -17.05 -8.48 -6.67
C GLU A 484 -16.96 -8.94 -8.15
N ILE A 485 -16.92 -10.24 -8.41
CA ILE A 485 -17.10 -10.75 -9.76
C ILE A 485 -18.63 -10.68 -10.05
N LYS A 486 -19.03 -9.89 -11.05
CA LYS A 486 -20.42 -9.78 -11.43
C LYS A 486 -20.88 -11.08 -12.07
N ALA A 487 -21.88 -11.71 -11.49
CA ALA A 487 -22.46 -12.93 -11.98
C ALA A 487 -23.99 -12.83 -11.95
N HIS A 488 -24.62 -13.12 -13.08
CA HIS A 488 -26.05 -13.02 -13.25
C HIS A 488 -26.62 -14.34 -13.77
N GLU A 489 -27.73 -14.75 -13.17
CA GLU A 489 -28.53 -15.81 -13.74
C GLU A 489 -29.38 -15.21 -14.83
N GLU A 490 -29.26 -15.70 -16.04
CA GLU A 490 -30.21 -15.45 -17.13
C GLU A 490 -30.73 -16.81 -17.61
N PRO A 491 -31.65 -17.43 -16.88
CA PRO A 491 -32.24 -18.69 -17.33
C PRO A 491 -33.11 -18.40 -18.55
N GLU A 492 -32.58 -18.68 -19.72
CA GLU A 492 -33.45 -18.90 -20.88
C GLU A 492 -34.37 -20.08 -20.58
N PRO A 493 -35.63 -20.05 -21.03
CA PRO A 493 -36.58 -21.14 -20.74
C PRO A 493 -36.07 -22.56 -21.12
N ASN A 494 -35.10 -22.64 -22.04
CA ASN A 494 -34.50 -23.87 -22.52
C ASN A 494 -33.10 -24.16 -21.94
N MET A 495 -32.54 -23.26 -21.14
CA MET A 495 -31.18 -23.37 -20.57
C MET A 495 -31.15 -22.96 -19.08
N PRO A 496 -31.81 -23.70 -18.20
CA PRO A 496 -31.99 -23.31 -16.78
C PRO A 496 -30.71 -23.34 -15.94
N TYR A 497 -29.60 -23.80 -16.51
CA TYR A 497 -28.31 -23.95 -15.84
C TYR A 497 -27.28 -22.90 -16.24
N GLN A 498 -27.65 -21.94 -17.12
CA GLN A 498 -26.74 -20.88 -17.58
C GLN A 498 -26.66 -19.73 -16.59
N PHE A 499 -25.50 -19.12 -16.57
CA PHE A 499 -25.21 -17.85 -15.89
C PHE A 499 -24.13 -17.07 -16.66
N GLU A 500 -24.18 -15.78 -16.55
CA GLU A 500 -23.23 -14.85 -17.15
C GLU A 500 -22.27 -14.34 -16.09
N VAL A 501 -20.99 -14.22 -16.45
CA VAL A 501 -19.93 -13.69 -15.59
C VAL A 501 -19.21 -12.55 -16.31
N ILE A 502 -19.09 -11.43 -15.61
CA ILE A 502 -18.33 -10.27 -16.08
C ILE A 502 -17.16 -10.08 -15.10
N ALA A 503 -15.93 -10.22 -15.62
CA ALA A 503 -14.74 -10.00 -14.84
C ALA A 503 -14.64 -8.52 -14.42
N PRO A 504 -14.31 -8.21 -13.15
CA PRO A 504 -14.03 -6.85 -12.76
C PRO A 504 -12.74 -6.34 -13.39
N PHE A 505 -12.61 -5.05 -13.56
CA PHE A 505 -11.51 -4.42 -14.32
C PHE A 505 -10.10 -4.71 -13.75
N TRP A 506 -9.97 -5.07 -12.49
CA TRP A 506 -8.69 -5.44 -11.86
C TRP A 506 -8.29 -6.90 -12.06
N ARG A 507 -9.18 -7.75 -12.58
CA ARG A 507 -8.94 -9.18 -12.84
C ARG A 507 -8.57 -9.38 -14.30
N THR A 508 -7.28 -9.31 -14.59
CA THR A 508 -6.72 -9.48 -15.94
C THR A 508 -6.51 -10.96 -16.31
N ASP A 509 -6.79 -11.85 -15.40
CA ASP A 509 -6.59 -13.30 -15.48
C ASP A 509 -7.84 -14.10 -15.81
N LEU A 510 -9.04 -13.50 -15.71
CA LEU A 510 -10.31 -14.17 -15.97
C LEU A 510 -10.69 -14.08 -17.44
N GLU A 511 -10.18 -15.01 -18.25
CA GLU A 511 -10.40 -15.04 -19.70
C GLU A 511 -11.21 -16.25 -20.15
N LEU A 512 -11.11 -17.38 -19.43
CA LEU A 512 -11.68 -18.67 -19.80
C LEU A 512 -12.71 -19.16 -18.76
N SER A 513 -13.57 -20.08 -19.20
CA SER A 513 -14.54 -20.74 -18.31
C SER A 513 -13.83 -21.53 -17.19
N GLU A 514 -12.65 -22.05 -17.45
CA GLU A 514 -11.81 -22.76 -16.49
C GLU A 514 -11.34 -21.84 -15.34
N ASP A 515 -11.07 -20.58 -15.63
CA ASP A 515 -10.67 -19.60 -14.59
C ASP A 515 -11.81 -19.38 -13.58
N ILE A 516 -13.06 -19.40 -14.06
CA ILE A 516 -14.23 -19.32 -13.19
C ILE A 516 -14.40 -20.59 -12.36
N VAL A 517 -14.11 -21.77 -12.91
CA VAL A 517 -14.10 -23.04 -12.15
C VAL A 517 -13.06 -22.96 -11.01
N GLU A 518 -11.87 -22.44 -11.29
CA GLU A 518 -10.83 -22.24 -10.27
C GLU A 518 -11.30 -21.31 -9.15
N GLU A 519 -11.86 -20.15 -9.50
CA GLU A 519 -12.38 -19.19 -8.51
C GLU A 519 -13.45 -19.80 -7.62
N VAL A 520 -14.43 -20.48 -8.22
CA VAL A 520 -15.50 -21.14 -7.45
C VAL A 520 -14.92 -22.21 -6.52
N GLY A 521 -14.03 -23.07 -7.03
CA GLY A 521 -13.42 -24.15 -6.25
C GLY A 521 -12.55 -23.62 -5.11
N ARG A 522 -11.75 -22.60 -5.37
CA ARG A 522 -10.86 -21.97 -4.39
C ARG A 522 -11.64 -21.25 -3.28
N LEU A 523 -12.61 -20.42 -3.64
CA LEU A 523 -13.43 -19.69 -2.68
C LEU A 523 -14.38 -20.60 -1.88
N TYR A 524 -14.86 -21.69 -2.48
CA TYR A 524 -15.61 -22.72 -1.75
C TYR A 524 -14.72 -23.45 -0.74
N GLY A 525 -13.47 -23.72 -1.13
CA GLY A 525 -12.46 -24.45 -0.38
C GLY A 525 -12.23 -25.86 -0.96
N PHE A 526 -11.05 -26.07 -1.53
CA PHE A 526 -10.67 -27.35 -2.13
C PHE A 526 -10.67 -28.51 -1.12
N ASP A 527 -10.51 -28.23 0.16
CA ASP A 527 -10.59 -29.18 1.27
C ASP A 527 -12.00 -29.78 1.44
N LYS A 528 -13.05 -29.06 1.01
CA LYS A 528 -14.45 -29.47 1.06
C LYS A 528 -14.90 -30.27 -0.16
N LEU A 529 -14.08 -30.30 -1.23
CA LEU A 529 -14.42 -31.03 -2.45
C LEU A 529 -14.42 -32.54 -2.22
N PRO A 530 -15.30 -33.31 -2.93
CA PRO A 530 -15.36 -34.75 -2.80
C PRO A 530 -14.04 -35.43 -3.19
N ARG A 531 -13.45 -36.21 -2.31
CA ARG A 531 -12.24 -36.99 -2.61
C ARG A 531 -12.60 -38.28 -3.29
N GLN A 532 -12.50 -38.35 -4.60
CA GLN A 532 -12.73 -39.57 -5.38
C GLN A 532 -11.42 -40.02 -6.04
N LEU A 533 -11.17 -41.32 -5.96
CA LEU A 533 -10.07 -41.91 -6.70
C LEU A 533 -10.47 -42.02 -8.19
N PRO A 534 -9.64 -41.52 -9.11
CA PRO A 534 -9.95 -41.65 -10.53
C PRO A 534 -9.98 -43.11 -10.94
N MET A 535 -10.97 -43.47 -11.74
CA MET A 535 -11.06 -44.79 -12.36
C MET A 535 -9.88 -44.98 -13.31
N ARG A 536 -8.99 -45.90 -13.00
CA ARG A 536 -7.82 -46.21 -13.85
C ARG A 536 -8.01 -47.58 -14.49
N SER A 537 -7.64 -47.68 -15.75
CA SER A 537 -7.53 -49.00 -16.40
C SER A 537 -6.41 -49.81 -15.74
N ILE A 538 -6.69 -51.04 -15.34
CA ILE A 538 -5.71 -51.97 -14.76
C ILE A 538 -4.88 -52.64 -15.84
N LYS A 539 -5.03 -52.26 -17.11
CA LYS A 539 -4.19 -52.81 -18.18
C LYS A 539 -2.75 -52.41 -18.01
N PRO A 540 -1.80 -53.38 -17.89
CA PRO A 540 -0.37 -53.01 -17.82
C PRO A 540 0.02 -52.23 -19.05
N ALA A 541 0.84 -51.19 -18.88
CA ALA A 541 1.43 -50.49 -20.01
C ALA A 541 2.26 -51.49 -20.86
N PRO A 542 2.19 -51.41 -22.20
CA PRO A 542 3.05 -52.25 -23.06
C PRO A 542 4.50 -52.05 -22.69
N ARG A 543 5.30 -53.11 -22.67
CA ARG A 543 6.74 -53.03 -22.39
C ARG A 543 7.37 -52.06 -23.37
N ASN A 544 8.05 -51.03 -22.84
CA ASN A 544 8.83 -50.12 -23.67
C ASN A 544 9.95 -50.93 -24.35
N PRO A 545 9.99 -51.07 -25.65
CA PRO A 545 11.06 -51.76 -26.33
C PRO A 545 12.30 -50.84 -26.41
N ARG A 546 13.05 -50.76 -25.33
CA ARG A 546 14.42 -50.26 -25.33
C ARG A 546 15.39 -51.42 -25.18
#